data_58aee36d631a08479218861529e36875
#
_entry.id   58aee36d631a08479218861529e36875
#
_cell.length_a   1.000
_cell.length_b   1.000
_cell.length_c   1.000
_cell.angle_alpha   90.00
_cell.angle_beta   90.00
_cell.angle_gamma   90.00
#
_symmetry.space_group_name_H-M   'P 1'
#
loop_
_entity.id
_entity.type
_entity.pdbx_description
1 polymer ?
#
loop_
_entity_poly.entity_id
_entity_poly.type
_entity_poly.pdbx_seq_one_letter_code
_entity_poly.pdbx_strand_id
1 'polypeptide(L)'
;MVITNPFLLCVEGWRQFREKLGIFLHASTKTIDLNQYKTIVFDCDGVILDSNVLKTEAYFRTAKNLGATDQQAQALVDYHVKLGGISRYHKFDWYLREILKQPAKEAAVQTYLDEFSRELEEGLMHCTVAGGLQELRDATNDAKWMVLSGGDQQEIRDLFAKRKLAGLFDGGLFGSPDDKDTVLAREKTNGNLQLPALFIGDSKYDHEASTNAGLDFIFVSDWTEVPDWQEFCTEKNIKVLPNISSLIK
;
A
#
# COMPACT_ATOMS: atom_id res chain seq x y z
N MET A 1 36.77 6.94 4.35
CA MET A 1 35.88 7.70 5.22
C MET A 1 34.48 7.21 4.88
N VAL A 2 33.95 6.28 5.67
CA VAL A 2 32.65 5.63 5.40
C VAL A 2 31.59 6.57 5.94
N ILE A 3 30.80 7.15 5.06
CA ILE A 3 29.65 7.99 5.42
C ILE A 3 28.53 7.04 5.84
N THR A 4 28.39 6.86 7.14
CA THR A 4 27.25 6.12 7.72
C THR A 4 26.01 6.99 7.64
N ASN A 5 25.03 6.53 6.87
CA ASN A 5 23.73 7.18 6.72
C ASN A 5 22.96 7.13 8.07
N PRO A 6 22.62 8.28 8.67
CA PRO A 6 21.96 8.33 9.98
C PRO A 6 20.56 7.70 10.00
N PHE A 7 19.93 7.47 8.85
CA PHE A 7 18.61 6.82 8.73
C PHE A 7 18.64 5.31 9.01
N LEU A 8 19.73 4.62 8.69
CA LEU A 8 19.89 3.18 8.97
C LEU A 8 19.95 2.87 10.48
N LEU A 9 20.49 3.78 11.28
CA LEU A 9 20.56 3.63 12.74
C LEU A 9 19.19 3.77 13.45
N CYS A 10 18.24 4.46 12.83
CA CYS A 10 16.91 4.64 13.40
C CYS A 10 16.04 3.37 13.25
N VAL A 11 16.12 2.70 12.10
CA VAL A 11 15.32 1.49 11.80
C VAL A 11 15.77 0.28 12.64
N GLU A 12 17.08 0.09 12.82
CA GLU A 12 17.61 -0.99 13.67
C GLU A 12 17.31 -0.77 15.17
N GLY A 13 17.33 0.47 15.64
CA GLY A 13 16.98 0.82 17.01
C GLY A 13 15.51 0.48 17.36
N TRP A 14 14.58 0.68 16.44
CA TRP A 14 13.18 0.35 16.60
C TRP A 14 12.91 -1.17 16.59
N ARG A 15 13.66 -1.92 15.80
CA ARG A 15 13.54 -3.39 15.75
C ARG A 15 13.98 -4.04 17.07
N GLN A 16 15.09 -3.60 17.67
CA GLN A 16 15.55 -4.08 18.95
C GLN A 16 14.69 -3.62 20.14
N PHE A 17 14.03 -2.47 20.05
CA PHE A 17 13.11 -1.98 21.07
C PHE A 17 11.81 -2.80 21.11
N ARG A 18 11.32 -3.30 19.97
CA ARG A 18 10.16 -4.19 19.86
C ARG A 18 10.37 -5.52 20.60
N GLU A 19 11.55 -6.12 20.51
CA GLU A 19 11.85 -7.40 21.16
C GLU A 19 11.94 -7.29 22.69
N LYS A 20 12.26 -6.11 23.23
CA LYS A 20 12.44 -5.89 24.67
C LYS A 20 11.13 -5.60 25.44
N LEU A 21 10.08 -5.17 24.79
CA LEU A 21 8.86 -4.72 25.47
C LEU A 21 7.77 -5.78 25.69
N GLY A 22 7.92 -7.01 25.16
CA GLY A 22 7.07 -8.17 25.49
C GLY A 22 5.55 -7.90 25.61
N ILE A 23 5.02 -6.86 24.96
CA ILE A 23 3.59 -6.52 25.01
C ILE A 23 2.86 -7.42 24.04
N PHE A 24 2.55 -8.64 24.48
CA PHE A 24 1.54 -9.47 23.85
C PHE A 24 0.15 -8.89 24.18
N LEU A 25 -0.36 -8.01 23.36
CA LEU A 25 -1.78 -7.73 23.36
C LEU A 25 -2.50 -9.03 22.95
N HIS A 26 -3.27 -9.61 23.85
CA HIS A 26 -4.18 -10.70 23.59
C HIS A 26 -5.28 -10.18 22.65
N ALA A 27 -4.99 -10.15 21.35
CA ALA A 27 -6.05 -10.03 20.36
C ALA A 27 -6.90 -11.32 20.43
N SER A 28 -8.19 -11.16 20.54
CA SER A 28 -9.16 -12.26 20.49
C SER A 28 -8.83 -13.21 19.35
N THR A 29 -8.52 -14.47 19.67
CA THR A 29 -8.12 -15.53 18.73
C THR A 29 -9.31 -16.12 17.97
N LYS A 30 -10.26 -15.30 17.51
CA LYS A 30 -11.22 -15.78 16.53
C LYS A 30 -10.46 -15.95 15.22
N THR A 31 -10.21 -17.21 14.84
CA THR A 31 -9.77 -17.56 13.49
C THR A 31 -10.72 -16.91 12.48
N ILE A 32 -10.17 -16.27 11.47
CA ILE A 32 -10.98 -15.69 10.39
C ILE A 32 -11.40 -16.87 9.52
N ASP A 33 -12.71 -17.08 9.37
CA ASP A 33 -13.21 -18.01 8.37
C ASP A 33 -13.17 -17.31 6.99
N LEU A 34 -12.12 -17.60 6.22
CA LEU A 34 -11.95 -17.01 4.89
C LEU A 34 -12.96 -17.53 3.87
N ASN A 35 -13.53 -18.72 4.10
CA ASN A 35 -14.49 -19.35 3.17
C ASN A 35 -15.82 -18.61 3.08
N GLN A 36 -16.11 -17.71 4.03
CA GLN A 36 -17.30 -16.88 3.96
C GLN A 36 -17.24 -15.80 2.87
N TYR A 37 -16.03 -15.41 2.41
CA TYR A 37 -15.86 -14.30 1.47
C TYR A 37 -15.93 -14.76 0.02
N LYS A 38 -16.71 -14.04 -0.78
CA LYS A 38 -16.80 -14.22 -2.24
C LYS A 38 -15.75 -13.42 -2.98
N THR A 39 -15.25 -12.36 -2.37
CA THR A 39 -14.18 -11.52 -2.93
C THR A 39 -13.20 -11.16 -1.84
N ILE A 40 -11.91 -11.22 -2.15
CA ILE A 40 -10.82 -10.71 -1.32
C ILE A 40 -10.08 -9.64 -2.12
N VAL A 41 -10.03 -8.44 -1.58
CA VAL A 41 -9.34 -7.28 -2.16
C VAL A 41 -8.06 -7.06 -1.38
N PHE A 42 -6.96 -6.94 -2.08
CA PHE A 42 -5.64 -6.66 -1.50
C PHE A 42 -5.16 -5.27 -1.91
N ASP A 43 -4.65 -4.48 -0.97
CA ASP A 43 -3.74 -3.43 -1.38
C ASP A 43 -2.44 -4.05 -1.91
N CYS A 44 -1.68 -3.26 -2.65
CA CYS A 44 -0.43 -3.73 -3.27
C CYS A 44 0.77 -3.48 -2.37
N ASP A 45 1.00 -2.21 -2.02
CA ASP A 45 2.19 -1.73 -1.32
C ASP A 45 2.03 -1.91 0.19
N GLY A 46 3.00 -2.55 0.82
CA GLY A 46 2.88 -2.89 2.25
C GLY A 46 2.02 -4.13 2.55
N VAL A 47 1.38 -4.73 1.52
CA VAL A 47 0.53 -5.93 1.64
C VAL A 47 1.06 -7.08 0.80
N ILE A 48 1.11 -6.92 -0.52
CA ILE A 48 1.63 -7.92 -1.46
C ILE A 48 3.13 -7.70 -1.68
N LEU A 49 3.56 -6.45 -1.78
CA LEU A 49 4.93 -6.03 -2.03
C LEU A 49 5.47 -5.21 -0.85
N ASP A 50 6.69 -5.53 -0.40
CA ASP A 50 7.47 -4.72 0.54
C ASP A 50 8.07 -3.51 -0.21
N SER A 51 7.23 -2.54 -0.52
CA SER A 51 7.56 -1.42 -1.40
C SER A 51 7.32 -0.04 -0.79
N ASN A 52 6.80 0.06 0.43
CA ASN A 52 6.48 1.34 1.05
C ASN A 52 7.72 2.23 1.21
N VAL A 53 8.76 1.74 1.87
CA VAL A 53 10.03 2.49 2.05
C VAL A 53 10.64 2.86 0.70
N LEU A 54 10.61 1.94 -0.27
CA LEU A 54 11.10 2.19 -1.63
C LEU A 54 10.36 3.38 -2.28
N LYS A 55 9.03 3.43 -2.13
CA LYS A 55 8.22 4.53 -2.66
C LYS A 55 8.49 5.85 -1.94
N THR A 56 8.61 5.81 -0.63
CA THR A 56 8.94 6.99 0.19
C THR A 56 10.27 7.60 -0.26
N GLU A 57 11.31 6.80 -0.45
CA GLU A 57 12.59 7.25 -0.98
C GLU A 57 12.49 7.76 -2.42
N ALA A 58 11.68 7.11 -3.26
CA ALA A 58 11.50 7.53 -4.65
C ALA A 58 10.81 8.91 -4.76
N TYR A 59 9.87 9.25 -3.86
CA TYR A 59 9.31 10.61 -3.80
C TYR A 59 10.38 11.65 -3.53
N PHE A 60 11.29 11.37 -2.58
CA PHE A 60 12.39 12.27 -2.29
C PHE A 60 13.33 12.44 -3.50
N ARG A 61 13.78 11.32 -4.09
CA ARG A 61 14.66 11.33 -5.25
C ARG A 61 14.05 12.03 -6.46
N THR A 62 12.78 11.75 -6.76
CA THR A 62 12.02 12.42 -7.82
C THR A 62 12.04 13.93 -7.67
N ALA A 63 11.72 14.45 -6.48
CA ALA A 63 11.76 15.88 -6.22
C ALA A 63 13.17 16.45 -6.41
N LYS A 64 14.19 15.77 -5.88
CA LYS A 64 15.60 16.18 -6.02
C LYS A 64 16.07 16.22 -7.47
N ASN A 65 15.77 15.17 -8.24
CA ASN A 65 16.18 15.07 -9.65
C ASN A 65 15.53 16.16 -10.50
N LEU A 66 14.35 16.64 -10.10
CA LEU A 66 13.65 17.76 -10.75
C LEU A 66 13.95 19.13 -10.14
N GLY A 67 15.05 19.23 -9.36
CA GLY A 67 15.62 20.49 -8.91
C GLY A 67 15.08 21.04 -7.59
N ALA A 68 14.34 20.27 -6.82
CA ALA A 68 13.85 20.70 -5.51
C ALA A 68 14.98 20.82 -4.47
N THR A 69 14.81 21.72 -3.52
CA THR A 69 15.63 21.77 -2.30
C THR A 69 15.32 20.57 -1.41
N ASP A 70 16.22 20.26 -0.46
CA ASP A 70 15.97 19.16 0.49
C ASP A 70 14.69 19.38 1.31
N GLN A 71 14.42 20.63 1.71
CA GLN A 71 13.19 20.96 2.44
C GLN A 71 11.92 20.72 1.61
N GLN A 72 11.95 21.07 0.33
CA GLN A 72 10.82 20.83 -0.57
C GLN A 72 10.62 19.33 -0.83
N ALA A 73 11.71 18.58 -1.05
CA ALA A 73 11.65 17.14 -1.23
C ALA A 73 11.10 16.44 0.03
N GLN A 74 11.56 16.87 1.22
CA GLN A 74 11.04 16.33 2.49
C GLN A 74 9.55 16.63 2.67
N ALA A 75 9.07 17.82 2.30
CA ALA A 75 7.64 18.14 2.37
C ALA A 75 6.76 17.21 1.52
N LEU A 76 7.26 16.75 0.37
CA LEU A 76 6.57 15.75 -0.44
C LEU A 76 6.53 14.39 0.24
N VAL A 77 7.64 13.97 0.85
CA VAL A 77 7.73 12.74 1.65
C VAL A 77 6.75 12.78 2.83
N ASP A 78 6.76 13.86 3.60
CA ASP A 78 5.88 14.02 4.77
C ASP A 78 4.40 13.94 4.36
N TYR A 79 4.05 14.53 3.21
CA TYR A 79 2.71 14.45 2.66
C TYR A 79 2.37 13.03 2.19
N HIS A 80 3.33 12.33 1.57
CA HIS A 80 3.16 10.95 1.15
C HIS A 80 2.87 10.02 2.33
N VAL A 81 3.69 10.09 3.39
CA VAL A 81 3.53 9.25 4.59
C VAL A 81 2.20 9.57 5.31
N LYS A 82 1.87 10.86 5.43
CA LYS A 82 0.60 11.30 6.04
C LYS A 82 -0.63 10.75 5.30
N LEU A 83 -0.56 10.64 3.98
CA LEU A 83 -1.65 10.21 3.10
C LEU A 83 -1.30 8.88 2.40
N GLY A 84 -0.90 7.86 3.18
CA GLY A 84 -0.66 6.52 2.68
C GLY A 84 -1.87 5.96 1.91
N GLY A 85 -1.62 5.22 0.84
CA GLY A 85 -2.66 4.61 0.01
C GLY A 85 -3.31 5.53 -1.04
N ILE A 86 -3.12 6.86 -0.95
CA ILE A 86 -3.67 7.82 -1.93
C ILE A 86 -2.82 7.88 -3.20
N SER A 87 -3.51 8.14 -4.32
CA SER A 87 -2.94 8.23 -5.67
C SER A 87 -1.74 9.19 -5.77
N ARG A 88 -0.67 8.76 -6.46
CA ARG A 88 0.51 9.59 -6.78
C ARG A 88 0.16 10.83 -7.60
N TYR A 89 -0.84 10.76 -8.46
CA TYR A 89 -1.34 11.90 -9.25
C TYR A 89 -1.76 13.04 -8.35
N HIS A 90 -2.51 12.75 -7.31
CA HIS A 90 -2.96 13.73 -6.31
C HIS A 90 -1.80 14.32 -5.52
N LYS A 91 -0.80 13.51 -5.17
CA LYS A 91 0.38 13.95 -4.42
C LYS A 91 1.23 14.91 -5.22
N PHE A 92 1.46 14.66 -6.51
CA PHE A 92 2.23 15.57 -7.36
C PHE A 92 1.46 16.82 -7.73
N ASP A 93 0.12 16.76 -7.93
CA ASP A 93 -0.70 17.97 -8.10
C ASP A 93 -0.58 18.88 -6.87
N TRP A 94 -0.78 18.32 -5.67
CA TRP A 94 -0.60 19.05 -4.42
C TRP A 94 0.82 19.62 -4.27
N TYR A 95 1.84 18.84 -4.56
CA TYR A 95 3.23 19.26 -4.43
C TYR A 95 3.58 20.46 -5.32
N LEU A 96 3.16 20.41 -6.57
CA LEU A 96 3.34 21.53 -7.51
C LEU A 96 2.66 22.80 -7.00
N ARG A 97 1.40 22.70 -6.57
CA ARG A 97 0.61 23.87 -6.13
C ARG A 97 1.08 24.41 -4.78
N GLU A 98 1.21 23.52 -3.79
CA GLU A 98 1.36 23.95 -2.41
C GLU A 98 2.82 24.14 -1.99
N ILE A 99 3.74 23.35 -2.51
CA ILE A 99 5.16 23.43 -2.15
C ILE A 99 5.95 24.26 -3.15
N LEU A 100 5.80 23.96 -4.44
CA LEU A 100 6.56 24.68 -5.48
C LEU A 100 5.90 25.97 -5.92
N LYS A 101 4.65 26.22 -5.51
CA LYS A 101 3.85 27.40 -5.92
C LYS A 101 3.77 27.58 -7.44
N GLN A 102 3.65 26.45 -8.14
CA GLN A 102 3.55 26.38 -9.59
C GLN A 102 2.17 25.85 -10.01
N PRO A 103 1.68 26.23 -11.20
CA PRO A 103 0.45 25.63 -11.72
C PRO A 103 0.67 24.13 -11.98
N ALA A 104 -0.18 23.27 -11.42
CA ALA A 104 -0.16 21.84 -11.72
C ALA A 104 -0.81 21.57 -13.08
N LYS A 105 -0.16 22.02 -14.15
CA LYS A 105 -0.55 21.69 -15.52
C LYS A 105 -0.28 20.19 -15.76
N GLU A 106 -1.12 19.55 -16.58
CA GLU A 106 -1.02 18.13 -16.90
C GLU A 106 0.42 17.71 -17.28
N ALA A 107 1.07 18.46 -18.17
CA ALA A 107 2.45 18.17 -18.57
C ALA A 107 3.46 18.27 -17.41
N ALA A 108 3.26 19.17 -16.44
CA ALA A 108 4.12 19.27 -15.28
C ALA A 108 3.91 18.08 -14.33
N VAL A 109 2.65 17.70 -14.08
CA VAL A 109 2.34 16.50 -13.29
C VAL A 109 2.93 15.25 -13.96
N GLN A 110 2.78 15.13 -15.29
CA GLN A 110 3.32 13.99 -16.05
C GLN A 110 4.85 13.89 -15.91
N THR A 111 5.57 15.00 -15.94
CA THR A 111 7.04 14.99 -15.70
C THR A 111 7.41 14.35 -14.37
N TYR A 112 6.67 14.66 -13.29
CA TYR A 112 6.90 14.05 -11.98
C TYR A 112 6.51 12.58 -11.94
N LEU A 113 5.43 12.21 -12.62
CA LEU A 113 4.99 10.82 -12.73
C LEU A 113 6.03 9.96 -13.48
N ASP A 114 6.54 10.44 -14.60
CA ASP A 114 7.54 9.72 -15.42
C ASP A 114 8.84 9.53 -14.64
N GLU A 115 9.31 10.58 -13.95
CA GLU A 115 10.51 10.50 -13.12
C GLU A 115 10.32 9.53 -11.95
N PHE A 116 9.17 9.58 -11.29
CA PHE A 116 8.85 8.69 -10.18
C PHE A 116 8.80 7.22 -10.62
N SER A 117 8.18 6.95 -11.78
CA SER A 117 8.14 5.61 -12.36
C SER A 117 9.53 5.07 -12.64
N ARG A 118 10.42 5.92 -13.19
CA ARG A 118 11.81 5.58 -13.45
C ARG A 118 12.57 5.23 -12.18
N GLU A 119 12.37 6.01 -11.10
CA GLU A 119 13.00 5.77 -9.79
C GLU A 119 12.55 4.47 -9.13
N LEU A 120 11.36 3.98 -9.48
CA LEU A 120 10.77 2.79 -8.88
C LEU A 120 11.04 1.49 -9.64
N GLU A 121 11.29 1.55 -10.95
CA GLU A 121 11.23 0.37 -11.84
C GLU A 121 12.10 -0.79 -11.33
N GLU A 122 13.37 -0.54 -11.07
CA GLU A 122 14.31 -1.58 -10.62
C GLU A 122 13.93 -2.12 -9.23
N GLY A 123 13.60 -1.21 -8.31
CA GLY A 123 13.25 -1.58 -6.94
C GLY A 123 11.99 -2.44 -6.87
N LEU A 124 10.95 -2.09 -7.60
CA LEU A 124 9.69 -2.86 -7.64
C LEU A 124 9.88 -4.25 -8.27
N MET A 125 10.81 -4.40 -9.19
CA MET A 125 11.14 -5.71 -9.77
C MET A 125 11.77 -6.65 -8.74
N HIS A 126 12.47 -6.12 -7.72
CA HIS A 126 13.28 -6.90 -6.80
C HIS A 126 12.81 -6.87 -5.33
N CYS A 127 11.86 -6.01 -4.98
CA CYS A 127 11.32 -5.97 -3.61
C CYS A 127 10.69 -7.30 -3.20
N THR A 128 10.62 -7.54 -1.91
CA THR A 128 10.05 -8.79 -1.36
C THR A 128 8.56 -8.90 -1.73
N VAL A 129 8.16 -10.10 -2.18
CA VAL A 129 6.74 -10.49 -2.30
C VAL A 129 6.32 -11.16 -0.99
N ALA A 130 5.12 -10.87 -0.53
CA ALA A 130 4.58 -11.49 0.67
C ALA A 130 4.56 -13.02 0.55
N GLY A 131 5.05 -13.68 1.58
CA GLY A 131 5.01 -15.14 1.66
C GLY A 131 3.58 -15.65 1.84
N GLY A 132 3.34 -16.91 1.39
CA GLY A 132 2.05 -17.57 1.59
C GLY A 132 0.95 -17.17 0.61
N LEU A 133 1.24 -16.39 -0.44
CA LEU A 133 0.22 -15.99 -1.44
C LEU A 133 -0.40 -17.19 -2.14
N GLN A 134 0.40 -18.17 -2.57
CA GLN A 134 -0.12 -19.34 -3.25
C GLN A 134 -0.95 -20.20 -2.31
N GLU A 135 -0.45 -20.44 -1.12
CA GLU A 135 -1.15 -21.23 -0.08
C GLU A 135 -2.48 -20.55 0.31
N LEU A 136 -2.48 -19.21 0.41
CA LEU A 136 -3.71 -18.46 0.67
C LEU A 136 -4.68 -18.56 -0.51
N ARG A 137 -4.18 -18.46 -1.76
CA ARG A 137 -4.99 -18.65 -2.96
C ARG A 137 -5.64 -20.03 -2.98
N ASP A 138 -4.88 -21.06 -2.68
CA ASP A 138 -5.38 -22.46 -2.65
C ASP A 138 -6.43 -22.65 -1.55
N ALA A 139 -6.27 -22.00 -0.40
CA ALA A 139 -7.22 -22.04 0.71
C ALA A 139 -8.51 -21.21 0.45
N THR A 140 -8.49 -20.32 -0.54
CA THR A 140 -9.59 -19.41 -0.87
C THR A 140 -9.94 -19.47 -2.36
N ASN A 141 -9.84 -20.64 -2.97
CA ASN A 141 -9.99 -20.83 -4.42
C ASN A 141 -11.39 -20.45 -4.95
N ASP A 142 -12.40 -20.48 -4.09
CA ASP A 142 -13.77 -20.08 -4.41
C ASP A 142 -14.00 -18.56 -4.33
N ALA A 143 -13.09 -17.84 -3.70
CA ALA A 143 -13.15 -16.38 -3.63
C ALA A 143 -12.44 -15.74 -4.82
N LYS A 144 -13.01 -14.70 -5.39
CA LYS A 144 -12.38 -13.88 -6.41
C LYS A 144 -11.34 -12.95 -5.76
N TRP A 145 -10.14 -12.88 -6.30
CA TRP A 145 -9.08 -12.01 -5.81
C TRP A 145 -8.89 -10.77 -6.66
N MET A 146 -8.80 -9.62 -6.03
CA MET A 146 -8.58 -8.32 -6.68
C MET A 146 -7.39 -7.61 -6.03
N VAL A 147 -6.62 -6.88 -6.82
CA VAL A 147 -5.66 -5.88 -6.29
C VAL A 147 -6.22 -4.48 -6.51
N LEU A 148 -6.09 -3.64 -5.49
CA LEU A 148 -6.53 -2.25 -5.53
C LEU A 148 -5.50 -1.34 -4.86
N SER A 149 -4.72 -0.62 -5.66
CA SER A 149 -3.58 0.18 -5.22
C SER A 149 -3.72 1.67 -5.54
N GLY A 150 -3.06 2.52 -4.76
CA GLY A 150 -2.83 3.93 -5.12
C GLY A 150 -1.76 4.13 -6.20
N GLY A 151 -1.07 3.06 -6.64
CA GLY A 151 -0.11 3.09 -7.74
C GLY A 151 -0.78 3.18 -9.11
N ASP A 152 0.01 3.46 -10.15
CA ASP A 152 -0.49 3.49 -11.53
C ASP A 152 -0.96 2.09 -11.98
N GLN A 153 -2.16 2.03 -12.57
CA GLN A 153 -2.78 0.76 -12.92
C GLN A 153 -1.99 -0.01 -13.98
N GLN A 154 -1.46 0.69 -14.98
CA GLN A 154 -0.72 0.02 -16.05
C GLN A 154 0.62 -0.51 -15.53
N GLU A 155 1.32 0.26 -14.71
CA GLU A 155 2.57 -0.19 -14.07
C GLU A 155 2.34 -1.43 -13.19
N ILE A 156 1.27 -1.45 -12.41
CA ILE A 156 0.92 -2.61 -11.57
C ILE A 156 0.68 -3.85 -12.43
N ARG A 157 -0.07 -3.71 -13.52
CA ARG A 157 -0.34 -4.81 -14.46
C ARG A 157 0.92 -5.36 -15.08
N ASP A 158 1.80 -4.47 -15.55
CA ASP A 158 3.07 -4.84 -16.17
C ASP A 158 4.02 -5.50 -15.15
N LEU A 159 4.11 -4.94 -13.95
CA LEU A 159 4.91 -5.47 -12.86
C LEU A 159 4.45 -6.87 -12.46
N PHE A 160 3.15 -7.06 -12.23
CA PHE A 160 2.59 -8.35 -11.82
C PHE A 160 2.72 -9.41 -12.93
N ALA A 161 2.59 -9.01 -14.21
CA ALA A 161 2.86 -9.90 -15.34
C ALA A 161 4.33 -10.33 -15.38
N LYS A 162 5.28 -9.37 -15.31
CA LYS A 162 6.72 -9.64 -15.29
C LYS A 162 7.13 -10.53 -14.11
N ARG A 163 6.54 -10.31 -12.93
CA ARG A 163 6.81 -11.07 -11.70
C ARG A 163 5.99 -12.36 -11.58
N LYS A 164 5.16 -12.69 -12.58
CA LYS A 164 4.28 -13.89 -12.61
C LYS A 164 3.28 -13.96 -11.47
N LEU A 165 2.82 -12.81 -10.98
CA LEU A 165 1.82 -12.70 -9.90
C LEU A 165 0.41 -12.52 -10.43
N ALA A 166 0.24 -12.01 -11.66
CA ALA A 166 -1.05 -11.62 -12.23
C ALA A 166 -2.08 -12.77 -12.23
N GLY A 167 -1.64 -14.01 -12.42
CA GLY A 167 -2.50 -15.19 -12.46
C GLY A 167 -3.21 -15.52 -11.14
N LEU A 168 -2.79 -14.93 -10.02
CA LEU A 168 -3.44 -15.13 -8.72
C LEU A 168 -4.71 -14.26 -8.57
N PHE A 169 -4.85 -13.19 -9.35
CA PHE A 169 -5.87 -12.15 -9.18
C PHE A 169 -6.89 -12.16 -10.31
N ASP A 170 -7.76 -13.15 -10.30
CA ASP A 170 -8.82 -13.38 -11.29
C ASP A 170 -9.91 -12.29 -11.30
N GLY A 171 -10.02 -11.50 -10.22
CA GLY A 171 -10.86 -10.31 -10.13
C GLY A 171 -10.26 -9.04 -10.75
N GLY A 172 -8.97 -9.07 -11.12
CA GLY A 172 -8.27 -7.97 -11.80
C GLY A 172 -7.35 -7.15 -10.91
N LEU A 173 -6.57 -6.28 -11.60
CA LEU A 173 -5.57 -5.39 -11.01
C LEU A 173 -5.98 -3.95 -11.33
N PHE A 174 -6.27 -3.17 -10.28
CA PHE A 174 -6.78 -1.80 -10.36
C PHE A 174 -5.86 -0.82 -9.63
N GLY A 175 -5.84 0.41 -10.13
CA GLY A 175 -5.02 1.47 -9.58
C GLY A 175 -5.38 2.84 -10.16
N SER A 176 -4.54 3.82 -9.86
CA SER A 176 -4.69 5.18 -10.39
C SER A 176 -4.71 5.20 -11.93
N PRO A 177 -5.42 6.17 -12.53
CA PRO A 177 -5.90 7.41 -11.93
C PRO A 177 -7.16 7.29 -11.06
N ASP A 178 -7.93 6.20 -11.17
CA ASP A 178 -9.11 6.00 -10.34
C ASP A 178 -8.70 5.85 -8.86
N ASP A 179 -9.50 6.41 -7.96
CA ASP A 179 -9.34 6.19 -6.52
C ASP A 179 -10.00 4.88 -6.08
N LYS A 180 -9.70 4.46 -4.85
CA LYS A 180 -10.19 3.17 -4.32
C LYS A 180 -11.71 3.14 -4.21
N ASP A 181 -12.34 4.23 -3.79
CA ASP A 181 -13.80 4.32 -3.65
C ASP A 181 -14.49 4.17 -5.01
N THR A 182 -13.98 4.84 -6.04
CA THR A 182 -14.49 4.75 -7.42
C THR A 182 -14.40 3.34 -7.96
N VAL A 183 -13.25 2.67 -7.79
CA VAL A 183 -13.04 1.29 -8.25
C VAL A 183 -13.97 0.34 -7.51
N LEU A 184 -14.04 0.40 -6.17
CA LEU A 184 -14.88 -0.49 -5.37
C LEU A 184 -16.37 -0.34 -5.75
N ALA A 185 -16.85 0.89 -5.93
CA ALA A 185 -18.23 1.15 -6.34
C ALA A 185 -18.52 0.60 -7.75
N ARG A 186 -17.61 0.80 -8.69
CA ARG A 186 -17.73 0.30 -10.08
C ARG A 186 -17.74 -1.23 -10.11
N GLU A 187 -16.78 -1.87 -9.45
CA GLU A 187 -16.64 -3.33 -9.49
C GLU A 187 -17.81 -4.03 -8.74
N LYS A 188 -18.35 -3.39 -7.72
CA LYS A 188 -19.59 -3.84 -7.06
C LYS A 188 -20.81 -3.74 -7.98
N THR A 189 -20.94 -2.63 -8.70
CA THR A 189 -22.04 -2.43 -9.68
C THR A 189 -21.97 -3.44 -10.82
N ASN A 190 -20.77 -3.73 -11.31
CA ASN A 190 -20.53 -4.68 -12.40
C ASN A 190 -20.65 -6.15 -11.96
N GLY A 191 -20.82 -6.44 -10.66
CA GLY A 191 -20.88 -7.79 -10.12
C GLY A 191 -19.53 -8.50 -10.05
N ASN A 192 -18.43 -7.81 -10.30
CA ASN A 192 -17.08 -8.34 -10.16
C ASN A 192 -16.67 -8.45 -8.69
N LEU A 193 -17.03 -7.45 -7.88
CA LEU A 193 -16.91 -7.48 -6.42
C LEU A 193 -18.25 -7.94 -5.82
N GLN A 194 -18.23 -9.09 -5.16
CA GLN A 194 -19.42 -9.71 -4.54
C GLN A 194 -19.25 -9.79 -3.02
N LEU A 195 -20.32 -9.45 -2.29
CA LEU A 195 -20.37 -9.57 -0.83
C LEU A 195 -20.78 -10.98 -0.37
N PRO A 196 -20.33 -11.46 0.79
CA PRO A 196 -19.37 -10.80 1.69
C PRO A 196 -17.98 -10.68 1.05
N ALA A 197 -17.31 -9.58 1.31
CA ALA A 197 -15.97 -9.32 0.78
C ALA A 197 -15.02 -8.81 1.88
N LEU A 198 -13.76 -9.18 1.76
CA LEU A 198 -12.70 -8.79 2.67
C LEU A 198 -11.72 -7.86 1.96
N PHE A 199 -11.32 -6.77 2.61
CA PHE A 199 -10.20 -5.93 2.19
C PHE A 199 -9.01 -6.14 3.13
N ILE A 200 -7.84 -6.38 2.59
CA ILE A 200 -6.57 -6.50 3.32
C ILE A 200 -5.69 -5.33 2.92
N GLY A 201 -5.38 -4.48 3.89
CA GLY A 201 -4.64 -3.23 3.66
C GLY A 201 -3.71 -2.88 4.82
N ASP A 202 -2.84 -1.90 4.62
CA ASP A 202 -1.86 -1.43 5.61
C ASP A 202 -1.96 0.07 5.89
N SER A 203 -3.00 0.75 5.37
CA SER A 203 -3.19 2.19 5.51
C SER A 203 -4.57 2.56 6.09
N LYS A 204 -4.67 3.79 6.60
CA LYS A 204 -5.95 4.36 7.07
C LYS A 204 -6.95 4.52 5.92
N TYR A 205 -6.46 4.86 4.72
CA TYR A 205 -7.30 5.00 3.54
C TYR A 205 -7.90 3.67 3.07
N ASP A 206 -7.17 2.55 3.23
CA ASP A 206 -7.71 1.22 2.95
C ASP A 206 -8.91 0.89 3.81
N HIS A 207 -8.80 1.18 5.11
CA HIS A 207 -9.90 1.02 6.05
C HIS A 207 -11.09 1.92 5.69
N GLU A 208 -10.85 3.19 5.34
CA GLU A 208 -11.91 4.12 4.93
C GLU A 208 -12.64 3.63 3.68
N ALA A 209 -11.91 3.32 2.61
CA ALA A 209 -12.47 2.86 1.36
C ALA A 209 -13.23 1.52 1.52
N SER A 210 -12.67 0.56 2.29
CA SER A 210 -13.34 -0.70 2.59
C SER A 210 -14.64 -0.49 3.36
N THR A 211 -14.63 0.40 4.36
CA THR A 211 -15.80 0.74 5.17
C THR A 211 -16.89 1.38 4.31
N ASN A 212 -16.53 2.36 3.46
CA ASN A 212 -17.46 3.01 2.54
C ASN A 212 -18.12 2.03 1.58
N ALA A 213 -17.39 1.03 1.14
CA ALA A 213 -17.91 -0.01 0.25
C ALA A 213 -18.65 -1.14 0.97
N GLY A 214 -18.62 -1.20 2.31
CA GLY A 214 -19.25 -2.23 3.12
C GLY A 214 -18.52 -3.57 3.10
N LEU A 215 -17.18 -3.54 3.04
CA LEU A 215 -16.29 -4.68 3.14
C LEU A 215 -15.79 -4.86 4.57
N ASP A 216 -15.55 -6.12 4.97
CA ASP A 216 -14.74 -6.39 6.15
C ASP A 216 -13.29 -5.96 5.90
N PHE A 217 -12.57 -5.59 6.98
CA PHE A 217 -11.21 -5.09 6.86
C PHE A 217 -10.24 -5.79 7.81
N ILE A 218 -9.05 -6.10 7.30
CA ILE A 218 -7.90 -6.56 8.08
C ILE A 218 -6.73 -5.62 7.80
N PHE A 219 -6.11 -5.14 8.88
CA PHE A 219 -4.88 -4.38 8.80
C PHE A 219 -3.67 -5.31 8.88
N VAL A 220 -2.71 -5.17 7.96
CA VAL A 220 -1.42 -5.86 8.02
C VAL A 220 -0.32 -4.87 8.40
N SER A 221 0.55 -5.27 9.36
CA SER A 221 1.41 -4.31 10.04
C SER A 221 2.91 -4.43 9.76
N ASP A 222 3.38 -5.50 9.11
CA ASP A 222 4.83 -5.72 8.96
C ASP A 222 5.53 -4.64 8.12
N TRP A 223 4.86 -4.11 7.10
CA TRP A 223 5.41 -3.17 6.14
C TRP A 223 4.71 -1.82 6.12
N THR A 224 3.76 -1.58 7.03
CA THR A 224 3.06 -0.28 7.10
C THR A 224 4.00 0.85 7.50
N GLU A 225 3.83 2.01 6.91
CA GLU A 225 4.47 3.27 7.29
C GLU A 225 3.53 4.20 8.09
N VAL A 226 2.34 3.76 8.48
CA VAL A 226 1.43 4.54 9.34
C VAL A 226 2.01 4.64 10.74
N PRO A 227 2.43 5.83 11.22
CA PRO A 227 3.20 5.94 12.48
C PRO A 227 2.40 5.52 13.72
N ASP A 228 1.10 5.76 13.72
CA ASP A 228 0.15 5.57 14.82
C ASP A 228 -0.83 4.41 14.54
N TRP A 229 -0.44 3.41 13.77
CA TRP A 229 -1.34 2.33 13.35
C TRP A 229 -1.92 1.55 14.54
N GLN A 230 -1.16 1.36 15.63
CA GLN A 230 -1.64 0.62 16.81
C GLN A 230 -2.82 1.33 17.49
N GLU A 231 -2.67 2.64 17.67
CA GLU A 231 -3.72 3.50 18.25
C GLU A 231 -4.94 3.52 17.35
N PHE A 232 -4.73 3.78 16.06
CA PHE A 232 -5.78 3.77 15.04
C PHE A 232 -6.55 2.46 15.00
N CYS A 233 -5.86 1.32 14.94
CA CYS A 233 -6.52 0.02 14.89
C CYS A 233 -7.27 -0.31 16.18
N THR A 234 -6.76 0.13 17.33
CA THR A 234 -7.42 -0.05 18.64
C THR A 234 -8.70 0.79 18.71
N GLU A 235 -8.64 2.07 18.36
CA GLU A 235 -9.80 2.98 18.37
C GLU A 235 -10.92 2.51 17.44
N LYS A 236 -10.56 1.98 16.28
CA LYS A 236 -11.51 1.48 15.27
C LYS A 236 -11.90 0.03 15.46
N ASN A 237 -11.34 -0.65 16.46
CA ASN A 237 -11.55 -2.09 16.72
C ASN A 237 -11.23 -2.95 15.47
N ILE A 238 -10.14 -2.62 14.78
CA ILE A 238 -9.69 -3.28 13.56
C ILE A 238 -8.87 -4.52 13.93
N LYS A 239 -9.12 -5.64 13.25
CA LYS A 239 -8.30 -6.83 13.36
C LYS A 239 -6.94 -6.59 12.68
N VAL A 240 -5.86 -6.84 13.42
CA VAL A 240 -4.47 -6.68 12.93
C VAL A 240 -3.82 -8.04 12.81
N LEU A 241 -3.11 -8.24 11.71
CA LEU A 241 -2.21 -9.36 11.48
C LEU A 241 -0.83 -8.82 11.08
N PRO A 242 0.27 -9.54 11.34
CA PRO A 242 1.58 -9.13 10.86
C PRO A 242 1.62 -9.01 9.33
N ASN A 243 1.19 -10.06 8.64
CA ASN A 243 1.22 -10.18 7.18
C ASN A 243 0.15 -11.17 6.70
N ILE A 244 0.00 -11.30 5.39
CA ILE A 244 -1.01 -12.19 4.77
C ILE A 244 -0.78 -13.68 5.06
N SER A 245 0.46 -14.14 5.27
CA SER A 245 0.72 -15.55 5.63
C SER A 245 0.10 -15.94 6.99
N SER A 246 -0.22 -14.95 7.82
CA SER A 246 -0.89 -15.16 9.11
C SER A 246 -2.38 -15.48 8.98
N LEU A 247 -2.95 -15.37 7.77
CA LEU A 247 -4.35 -15.76 7.48
C LEU A 247 -4.55 -17.27 7.36
N ILE A 248 -3.49 -18.02 7.07
CA ILE A 248 -3.53 -19.47 6.79
C ILE A 248 -2.96 -20.34 7.94
N LYS A 249 -2.76 -19.75 9.11
CA LYS A 249 -2.23 -20.42 10.31
C LYS A 249 -3.33 -20.86 11.26
#